data_06866ac29691bbc069274d0adcc79e06
#
_entry.id   06866ac29691bbc069274d0adcc79e06
#
_cell.length_a   1.000
_cell.length_b   1.000
_cell.length_c   1.000
_cell.angle_alpha   90.00
_cell.angle_beta   90.00
_cell.angle_gamma   90.00
#
_symmetry.space_group_name_H-M   'P 1'
#
loop_
_entity.id
_entity.type
_entity.pdbx_description
1 polymer ?
#
loop_
_entity_poly.entity_id
_entity_poly.type
_entity_poly.pdbx_seq_one_letter_code
_entity_poly.pdbx_strand_id
1 'polypeptide(L)'
;MVTLELIYGVMTDFYHQAFRLSTSRSPMFAEKKQMFALLARHYGHRVVDIRDYMGWRNHGSVCAAVRRMQGFIDVYPEVQREAMELLNRVDEAAGQTYLEFDSAV
;
A
#
# COMPACT_ATOMS: atom_id res chain seq x y z
N MET A 1 7.43 -8.66 -10.52
CA MET A 1 6.11 -8.00 -10.46
C MET A 1 5.75 -7.66 -9.03
N VAL A 2 5.23 -6.46 -8.79
CA VAL A 2 4.82 -6.04 -7.46
C VAL A 2 3.38 -6.45 -7.24
N THR A 3 3.16 -7.44 -6.36
CA THR A 3 1.81 -7.94 -6.04
C THR A 3 1.20 -7.14 -4.90
N LEU A 4 -0.12 -7.26 -4.73
CA LEU A 4 -0.81 -6.67 -3.58
C LEU A 4 -0.29 -7.27 -2.27
N GLU A 5 -0.02 -8.56 -2.25
CA GLU A 5 0.53 -9.26 -1.09
C GLU A 5 1.91 -8.74 -0.72
N LEU A 6 2.76 -8.46 -1.71
CA LEU A 6 4.09 -7.90 -1.47
C LEU A 6 3.99 -6.51 -0.84
N ILE A 7 3.14 -5.65 -1.39
CA ILE A 7 2.92 -4.31 -0.85
C ILE A 7 2.44 -4.40 0.60
N TYR A 8 1.44 -5.23 0.84
CA TYR A 8 0.87 -5.39 2.18
C TYR A 8 1.90 -5.94 3.17
N GLY A 9 2.69 -6.93 2.75
CA GLY A 9 3.76 -7.51 3.58
C GLY A 9 4.79 -6.46 4.00
N VAL A 10 5.24 -5.63 3.05
CA VAL A 10 6.18 -4.55 3.34
C VAL A 10 5.57 -3.55 4.32
N MET A 11 4.31 -3.19 4.13
CA MET A 11 3.64 -2.23 5.01
C MET A 11 3.43 -2.78 6.42
N THR A 12 3.06 -4.06 6.55
CA THR A 12 2.90 -4.66 7.88
C THR A 12 4.23 -4.73 8.63
N ASP A 13 5.32 -5.00 7.92
CA ASP A 13 6.65 -4.98 8.53
C ASP A 13 7.05 -3.57 8.95
N PHE A 14 6.74 -2.58 8.13
CA PHE A 14 7.06 -1.19 8.42
C PHE A 14 6.27 -0.68 9.63
N TYR A 15 4.97 -0.97 9.71
CA TYR A 15 4.12 -0.51 10.79
C TYR A 15 4.11 -1.45 11.99
N HIS A 16 4.65 -2.65 11.86
CA HIS A 16 4.58 -3.71 12.88
C HIS A 16 3.14 -4.04 13.27
N GLN A 17 2.24 -3.99 12.28
CA GLN A 17 0.82 -4.16 12.55
C GLN A 17 0.05 -4.57 11.29
N ALA A 18 -0.79 -5.59 11.41
CA ALA A 18 -1.74 -5.96 10.37
C ALA A 18 -2.93 -4.99 10.41
N PHE A 19 -3.44 -4.60 9.25
CA PHE A 19 -4.52 -3.62 9.19
C PHE A 19 -5.60 -3.94 8.15
N ARG A 20 -5.37 -4.89 7.24
CA ARG A 20 -6.24 -5.13 6.08
C ARG A 20 -7.69 -5.43 6.46
N LEU A 21 -7.89 -6.33 7.40
CA LEU A 21 -9.22 -6.79 7.80
C LEU A 21 -9.71 -6.12 9.08
N SER A 22 -9.01 -5.10 9.55
CA SER A 22 -9.42 -4.41 10.77
C SER A 22 -10.75 -3.68 10.55
N THR A 23 -11.69 -3.88 11.48
CA THR A 23 -12.94 -3.14 11.51
C THR A 23 -12.85 -1.90 12.40
N SER A 24 -11.69 -1.64 12.97
CA SER A 24 -11.47 -0.48 13.82
C SER A 24 -11.72 0.81 13.04
N ARG A 25 -12.42 1.74 13.67
CA ARG A 25 -12.65 3.08 13.10
C ARG A 25 -11.57 4.07 13.48
N SER A 26 -10.47 3.59 14.10
CA SER A 26 -9.34 4.44 14.42
C SER A 26 -8.80 5.11 13.16
N PRO A 27 -8.54 6.43 13.20
CA PRO A 27 -7.90 7.12 12.06
C PRO A 27 -6.59 6.48 11.63
N MET A 28 -5.86 5.90 12.56
CA MET A 28 -4.59 5.24 12.28
C MET A 28 -4.75 4.07 11.29
N PHE A 29 -5.77 3.23 11.49
CA PHE A 29 -6.04 2.12 10.56
C PHE A 29 -6.56 2.64 9.21
N ALA A 30 -7.41 3.65 9.24
CA ALA A 30 -7.94 4.25 8.02
C ALA A 30 -6.81 4.82 7.16
N GLU A 31 -5.86 5.51 7.76
CA GLU A 31 -4.71 6.08 7.05
C GLU A 31 -3.84 5.01 6.43
N LYS A 32 -3.59 3.91 7.14
CA LYS A 32 -2.81 2.78 6.61
C LYS A 32 -3.48 2.15 5.40
N LYS A 33 -4.80 1.96 5.45
CA LYS A 33 -5.55 1.43 4.31
C LYS A 33 -5.52 2.39 3.13
N GLN A 34 -5.60 3.68 3.38
CA GLN A 34 -5.52 4.69 2.33
C GLN A 34 -4.12 4.72 1.69
N MET A 35 -3.08 4.60 2.50
CA MET A 35 -1.70 4.51 1.99
C MET A 35 -1.53 3.26 1.14
N PHE A 36 -2.07 2.11 1.57
CA PHE A 36 -2.03 0.89 0.78
C PHE A 36 -2.68 1.09 -0.58
N ALA A 37 -3.86 1.69 -0.62
CA ALA A 37 -4.58 1.93 -1.87
C ALA A 37 -3.76 2.82 -2.80
N LEU A 38 -3.14 3.87 -2.27
CA LEU A 38 -2.29 4.75 -3.07
C LEU A 38 -1.10 4.00 -3.66
N LEU A 39 -0.39 3.24 -2.85
CA LEU A 39 0.77 2.48 -3.32
C LEU A 39 0.36 1.44 -4.37
N ALA A 40 -0.73 0.73 -4.13
CA ALA A 40 -1.23 -0.26 -5.07
C ALA A 40 -1.56 0.37 -6.43
N ARG A 41 -2.20 1.54 -6.42
CA ARG A 41 -2.46 2.27 -7.67
C ARG A 41 -1.18 2.74 -8.35
N HIS A 42 -0.20 3.16 -7.56
CA HIS A 42 1.11 3.57 -8.10
C HIS A 42 1.76 2.42 -8.89
N TYR A 43 1.62 1.20 -8.41
CA TYR A 43 2.17 0.02 -9.09
C TYR A 43 1.23 -0.54 -10.16
N GLY A 44 0.15 0.13 -10.47
CA GLY A 44 -0.72 -0.19 -11.61
C GLY A 44 -1.81 -1.21 -11.33
N HIS A 45 -2.08 -1.54 -10.07
CA HIS A 45 -3.16 -2.46 -9.75
C HIS A 45 -4.52 -1.82 -10.03
N ARG A 46 -5.47 -2.63 -10.50
CA ARG A 46 -6.81 -2.16 -10.83
C ARG A 46 -7.59 -1.85 -9.56
N VAL A 47 -8.49 -0.87 -9.66
CA VAL A 47 -9.33 -0.45 -8.54
C VAL A 47 -10.13 -1.63 -7.99
N VAL A 48 -10.67 -2.50 -8.87
CA VAL A 48 -11.47 -3.65 -8.43
C VAL A 48 -10.63 -4.66 -7.64
N ASP A 49 -9.38 -4.84 -8.02
CA ASP A 49 -8.48 -5.78 -7.33
C ASP A 49 -8.12 -5.25 -5.94
N ILE A 50 -7.89 -3.95 -5.82
CA ILE A 50 -7.61 -3.30 -4.54
C ILE A 50 -8.84 -3.39 -3.64
N ARG A 51 -10.01 -3.10 -4.20
CA ARG A 51 -11.29 -3.21 -3.48
C ARG A 51 -11.45 -4.61 -2.86
N ASP A 52 -11.27 -5.64 -3.69
CA ASP A 52 -11.47 -7.02 -3.26
C ASP A 52 -10.44 -7.44 -2.22
N TYR A 53 -9.18 -7.04 -2.41
CA TYR A 53 -8.12 -7.38 -1.47
C TYR A 53 -8.36 -6.74 -0.10
N MET A 54 -8.84 -5.50 -0.07
CA MET A 54 -9.11 -4.78 1.18
C MET A 54 -10.46 -5.13 1.80
N GLY A 55 -11.31 -5.84 1.08
CA GLY A 55 -12.65 -6.17 1.56
C GLY A 55 -13.62 -4.98 1.52
N TRP A 56 -13.35 -3.97 0.70
CA TRP A 56 -14.24 -2.83 0.55
C TRP A 56 -15.41 -3.19 -0.36
N ARG A 57 -16.57 -2.54 -0.14
CA ARG A 57 -17.81 -2.88 -0.84
C ARG A 57 -17.89 -2.33 -2.25
N ASN A 58 -17.28 -1.18 -2.52
CA ASN A 58 -17.36 -0.54 -3.82
C ASN A 58 -16.07 0.15 -4.20
N HIS A 59 -15.86 0.39 -5.50
CA HIS A 59 -14.61 1.03 -5.95
C HIS A 59 -14.53 2.51 -5.64
N GLY A 60 -15.64 3.16 -5.32
CA GLY A 60 -15.61 4.54 -4.82
C GLY A 60 -14.77 4.66 -3.56
N SER A 61 -14.77 3.63 -2.71
CA SER A 61 -13.94 3.60 -1.50
C SER A 61 -12.46 3.66 -1.85
N VAL A 62 -12.03 2.92 -2.88
CA VAL A 62 -10.63 2.93 -3.33
C VAL A 62 -10.26 4.31 -3.86
N CYS A 63 -11.08 4.86 -4.73
CA CYS A 63 -10.81 6.17 -5.35
C CYS A 63 -10.77 7.28 -4.29
N ALA A 64 -11.67 7.25 -3.32
CA ALA A 64 -11.69 8.21 -2.23
C ALA A 64 -10.44 8.07 -1.35
N ALA A 65 -10.02 6.84 -1.06
CA ALA A 65 -8.82 6.57 -0.26
C ALA A 65 -7.56 7.12 -0.94
N VAL A 66 -7.42 6.88 -2.24
CA VAL A 66 -6.27 7.36 -3.02
C VAL A 66 -6.24 8.89 -3.02
N ARG A 67 -7.37 9.53 -3.29
CA ARG A 67 -7.44 11.00 -3.31
C ARG A 67 -7.12 11.62 -1.95
N ARG A 68 -7.65 11.02 -0.89
CA ARG A 68 -7.41 11.52 0.47
C ARG A 68 -5.93 11.41 0.85
N MET A 69 -5.32 10.25 0.56
CA MET A 69 -3.89 10.07 0.85
C MET A 69 -3.03 10.99 0.00
N GLN A 70 -3.38 11.19 -1.27
CA GLN A 70 -2.66 12.14 -2.13
C GLN A 70 -2.73 13.55 -1.54
N GLY A 71 -3.89 13.96 -1.02
CA GLY A 71 -4.04 15.24 -0.35
C GLY A 71 -3.13 15.38 0.88
N PHE A 72 -3.00 14.32 1.68
CA PHE A 72 -2.09 14.32 2.83
C PHE A 72 -0.64 14.46 2.39
N ILE A 73 -0.23 13.76 1.33
CA ILE A 73 1.12 13.85 0.78
C ILE A 73 1.42 15.27 0.32
N ASP A 74 0.45 15.92 -0.32
CA ASP A 74 0.63 17.28 -0.84
C ASP A 74 0.78 18.32 0.28
N VAL A 75 0.20 18.07 1.45
CA VAL A 75 0.17 19.02 2.55
C VAL A 75 1.21 18.72 3.64
N TYR A 76 1.44 17.44 3.94
CA TYR A 76 2.27 17.04 5.08
C TYR A 76 3.57 16.40 4.62
N PRO A 77 4.74 17.07 4.81
CA PRO A 77 6.03 16.51 4.40
C PRO A 77 6.35 15.16 5.05
N GLU A 78 5.91 14.93 6.28
CA GLU A 78 6.15 13.65 6.97
C GLU A 78 5.40 12.50 6.31
N VAL A 79 4.20 12.75 5.78
CA VAL A 79 3.42 11.74 5.05
C VAL A 79 4.09 11.45 3.71
N GLN A 80 4.60 12.49 3.04
CA GLN A 80 5.36 12.32 1.81
C GLN A 80 6.59 11.44 2.02
N ARG A 81 7.34 11.70 3.09
CA ARG A 81 8.53 10.89 3.42
C ARG A 81 8.17 9.44 3.70
N GLU A 82 7.07 9.22 4.42
CA GLU A 82 6.58 7.87 4.70
C GLU A 82 6.24 7.13 3.41
N ALA A 83 5.51 7.77 2.49
CA ALA A 83 5.16 7.18 1.20
C ALA A 83 6.41 6.83 0.39
N MET A 84 7.39 7.74 0.35
CA MET A 84 8.65 7.51 -0.37
C MET A 84 9.43 6.35 0.22
N GLU A 85 9.50 6.27 1.55
CA GLU A 85 10.18 5.17 2.24
C GLU A 85 9.51 3.83 1.93
N LEU A 86 8.17 3.79 1.94
CA LEU A 86 7.44 2.57 1.62
C LEU A 86 7.66 2.16 0.17
N LEU A 87 7.65 3.11 -0.77
CA LEU A 87 7.95 2.82 -2.17
C LEU A 87 9.34 2.21 -2.32
N ASN A 88 10.33 2.78 -1.65
CA ASN A 88 11.70 2.27 -1.69
C ASN A 88 11.77 0.84 -1.14
N ARG A 89 11.08 0.55 -0.04
CA ARG A 89 11.07 -0.78 0.56
C ARG A 89 10.37 -1.80 -0.34
N VAL A 90 9.29 -1.41 -0.99
CA VAL A 90 8.60 -2.29 -1.94
C VAL A 90 9.49 -2.58 -3.15
N ASP A 91 10.14 -1.57 -3.69
CA ASP A 91 11.07 -1.74 -4.81
C ASP A 91 12.23 -2.67 -4.45
N GLU A 92 12.81 -2.51 -3.26
CA GLU A 92 13.87 -3.38 -2.77
C GLU A 92 13.39 -4.81 -2.61
N ALA A 93 12.22 -5.01 -2.02
CA ALA A 93 11.66 -6.35 -1.83
C ALA A 93 11.39 -7.03 -3.16
N ALA A 94 10.86 -6.31 -4.13
CA ALA A 94 10.64 -6.83 -5.48
C ALA A 94 11.96 -7.13 -6.18
N GLY A 95 12.95 -6.27 -6.01
CA GLY A 95 14.28 -6.45 -6.58
C GLY A 95 14.99 -7.65 -5.98
N GLN A 96 14.91 -7.83 -4.68
CA GLN A 96 15.51 -8.97 -4.00
C GLN A 96 14.91 -10.29 -4.48
N THR A 97 13.59 -10.33 -4.61
CA THR A 97 12.90 -11.51 -5.12
C THR A 97 13.37 -11.84 -6.53
N TYR A 98 13.53 -10.83 -7.37
CA TYR A 98 14.01 -11.00 -8.73
C TYR A 98 15.44 -11.51 -8.75
N LEU A 99 16.31 -10.92 -7.92
CA LEU A 99 17.72 -11.33 -7.84
C LEU A 99 17.87 -12.75 -7.34
N GLU A 100 17.07 -13.18 -6.38
CA GLU A 100 17.06 -14.55 -5.90
C GLU A 100 16.71 -15.52 -7.01
N PHE A 101 15.70 -15.16 -7.82
CA PHE A 101 15.30 -15.97 -8.95
C PHE A 101 16.44 -16.11 -9.96
N ASP A 102 17.10 -15.01 -10.31
CA ASP A 102 18.22 -15.01 -11.22
C ASP A 102 19.39 -15.84 -10.69
N SER A 103 19.63 -15.78 -9.39
CA SER A 103 20.71 -16.54 -8.74
C SER A 103 20.46 -18.04 -8.81
N ALA A 104 19.22 -18.45 -8.89
CA ALA A 104 18.87 -19.86 -8.99
C ALA A 104 19.10 -20.44 -10.38
N VAL A 105 19.27 -19.57 -11.36
CA VAL A 105 19.53 -19.97 -12.75
C VAL A 105 21.02 -20.14 -12.97
#